data_039a66a782f8cf2bf543bd36d435cda8
#
_entry.id   039a66a782f8cf2bf543bd36d435cda8
#
_cell.length_a   1.000
_cell.length_b   1.000
_cell.length_c   1.000
_cell.angle_alpha   90.00
_cell.angle_beta   90.00
_cell.angle_gamma   90.00
#
_symmetry.space_group_name_H-M   'P 1'
#
loop_
_entity.id
_entity.type
_entity.pdbx_description
1 polymer ?
#
loop_
_entity_poly.entity_id
_entity_poly.type
_entity_poly.pdbx_seq_one_letter_code
_entity_poly.pdbx_strand_id
1 'polypeptide(L)' 'MDDHIYRVIEIVGSSQNGIEDAIRSAVDRANATIRNLRWFEVVRTNGQIEDGKVKHFQITLKVGFTMEGAR' A
#
# COMPACT_ATOMS: atom_id res chain seq x y z
N MET A 1 -2.86 -18.00 -22.90
CA MET A 1 -3.28 -17.28 -21.72
C MET A 1 -2.32 -17.42 -20.58
N ASP A 2 -2.03 -16.34 -19.93
CA ASP A 2 -1.06 -16.35 -18.86
C ASP A 2 -1.73 -16.51 -17.53
N ASP A 3 -1.35 -17.55 -16.84
CA ASP A 3 -1.82 -17.74 -15.48
C ASP A 3 -0.72 -17.27 -14.56
N HIS A 4 -0.93 -16.12 -13.99
CA HIS A 4 0.05 -15.56 -13.08
C HIS A 4 -0.28 -15.98 -11.66
N ILE A 5 0.77 -16.23 -10.92
CA ILE A 5 0.64 -16.48 -9.50
C ILE A 5 1.05 -15.20 -8.80
N TYR A 6 0.20 -14.75 -7.91
CA TYR A 6 0.44 -13.50 -7.20
C TYR A 6 0.74 -13.78 -5.74
N ARG A 7 1.52 -12.92 -5.18
CA ARG A 7 1.73 -12.89 -3.76
C ARG A 7 1.20 -11.58 -3.25
N VAL A 8 0.63 -11.61 -2.07
CA VAL A 8 0.04 -10.40 -1.48
C VAL A 8 0.70 -10.14 -0.14
N ILE A 9 1.08 -8.90 0.07
CA ILE A 9 1.59 -8.47 1.36
C ILE A 9 0.74 -7.32 1.84
N GLU A 10 0.80 -7.08 3.14
CA GLU A 10 0.05 -6.00 3.75
C GLU A 10 1.03 -4.98 4.27
N ILE A 11 0.81 -3.71 3.94
CA ILE A 11 1.65 -2.63 4.38
C ILE A 11 0.79 -1.49 4.89
N VAL A 12 1.41 -0.63 5.69
CA VAL A 12 0.72 0.53 6.25
C VAL A 12 1.50 1.78 5.86
N GLY A 13 0.80 2.73 5.28
CA GLY A 13 1.39 4.01 4.96
C GLY A 13 0.72 5.10 5.76
N SER A 14 1.43 6.18 6.00
CA SER A 14 0.85 7.31 6.69
C SER A 14 1.32 8.61 6.06
N SER A 15 0.52 9.66 6.23
CA SER A 15 0.82 10.95 5.66
C SER A 15 0.07 12.03 6.42
N GLN A 16 0.70 13.17 6.58
CA GLN A 16 0.03 14.35 7.11
C GLN A 16 -0.76 15.05 6.03
N ASN A 17 -0.51 14.73 4.77
CA ASN A 17 -1.07 15.46 3.64
C ASN A 17 -2.38 14.90 3.13
N GLY A 18 -2.62 13.62 3.33
CA GLY A 18 -3.87 13.04 2.89
C GLY A 18 -3.77 11.57 2.62
N ILE A 19 -4.95 10.98 2.35
CA ILE A 19 -5.06 9.55 2.10
C ILE A 19 -4.33 9.16 0.81
N GLU A 20 -4.52 9.94 -0.23
CA GLU A 20 -3.90 9.64 -1.51
C GLU A 20 -2.38 9.67 -1.41
N ASP A 21 -1.87 10.63 -0.67
CA ASP A 21 -0.43 10.73 -0.48
C ASP A 21 0.10 9.55 0.32
N ALA A 22 -0.69 9.10 1.31
CA ALA A 22 -0.31 7.92 2.09
C ALA A 22 -0.23 6.69 1.21
N ILE A 23 -1.17 6.53 0.27
CA ILE A 23 -1.17 5.40 -0.65
C ILE A 23 0.05 5.46 -1.56
N ARG A 24 0.29 6.61 -2.18
CA ARG A 24 1.41 6.74 -3.11
C ARG A 24 2.75 6.51 -2.43
N SER A 25 2.91 7.07 -1.24
CA SER A 25 4.16 6.90 -0.50
C SER A 25 4.40 5.45 -0.14
N ALA A 26 3.33 4.75 0.27
CA ALA A 26 3.46 3.35 0.64
C ALA A 26 3.84 2.50 -0.56
N VAL A 27 3.20 2.75 -1.71
CA VAL A 27 3.50 2.00 -2.93
C VAL A 27 4.91 2.27 -3.40
N ASP A 28 5.32 3.54 -3.37
CA ASP A 28 6.68 3.90 -3.77
C ASP A 28 7.72 3.19 -2.91
N ARG A 29 7.49 3.16 -1.62
CA ARG A 29 8.42 2.51 -0.71
C ARG A 29 8.46 1.02 -0.95
N ALA A 30 7.30 0.40 -1.17
CA ALA A 30 7.24 -1.02 -1.46
C ALA A 30 7.96 -1.33 -2.76
N ASN A 31 7.81 -0.46 -3.76
CA ASN A 31 8.43 -0.68 -5.06
C ASN A 31 9.96 -0.62 -4.99
N ALA A 32 10.51 0.00 -3.96
CA ALA A 32 11.96 0.09 -3.81
C ALA A 32 12.58 -1.26 -3.51
N THR A 33 11.83 -2.18 -2.91
CA THR A 33 12.38 -3.47 -2.51
C THR A 33 11.66 -4.66 -3.11
N ILE A 34 10.47 -4.46 -3.66
CA ILE A 34 9.66 -5.55 -4.19
C ILE A 34 9.44 -5.32 -5.66
N ARG A 35 9.69 -6.34 -6.46
CA ARG A 35 9.53 -6.26 -7.90
C ARG A 35 8.14 -6.67 -8.32
N ASN A 36 7.73 -6.13 -9.46
CA ASN A 36 6.53 -6.58 -10.17
C ASN A 36 5.25 -6.32 -9.41
N LEU A 37 5.18 -5.16 -8.75
CA LEU A 37 3.93 -4.75 -8.12
C LEU A 37 2.88 -4.56 -9.21
N ARG A 38 1.67 -5.09 -8.97
CA ARG A 38 0.62 -5.06 -9.98
C ARG A 38 -0.62 -4.29 -9.54
N TRP A 39 -1.02 -4.45 -8.28
CA TRP A 39 -2.26 -3.82 -7.84
C TRP A 39 -2.22 -3.64 -6.34
N PHE A 40 -3.12 -2.82 -5.87
CA PHE A 40 -3.29 -2.63 -4.44
C PHE A 40 -4.76 -2.60 -4.10
N GLU A 41 -5.04 -2.86 -2.86
CA GLU A 41 -6.39 -2.79 -2.33
C GLU A 41 -6.32 -2.08 -1.00
N VAL A 42 -7.20 -1.10 -0.78
CA VAL A 42 -7.28 -0.42 0.50
C VAL A 42 -8.10 -1.28 1.44
N VAL A 43 -7.47 -1.72 2.51
CA VAL A 43 -8.14 -2.55 3.50
C VAL A 43 -8.82 -1.68 4.55
N ARG A 44 -8.12 -0.63 4.95
CA ARG A 44 -8.60 0.19 6.06
C ARG A 44 -8.01 1.58 5.98
N THR A 45 -8.83 2.54 6.32
CA THR A 45 -8.41 3.92 6.43
C THR A 45 -8.57 4.35 7.89
N ASN A 46 -7.52 4.88 8.47
CA ASN A 46 -7.50 5.36 9.82
C ASN A 46 -6.90 6.76 9.86
N GLY A 47 -6.96 7.35 11.00
CA GLY A 47 -6.31 8.61 11.21
C GLY A 47 -6.08 8.83 12.68
N GLN A 48 -5.27 9.83 12.99
CA GLN A 48 -5.02 10.23 14.35
C GLN A 48 -5.57 11.62 14.56
N ILE A 49 -6.20 11.80 15.68
CA ILE A 49 -6.74 13.10 16.07
C ILE A 49 -5.92 13.61 17.25
N GLU A 50 -5.46 14.87 17.13
CA GLU A 50 -4.70 15.49 18.19
C GLU A 50 -5.26 16.90 18.36
N ASP A 51 -5.63 17.24 19.57
CA ASP A 51 -6.20 18.53 19.88
C ASP A 51 -7.42 18.84 19.01
N GLY A 52 -8.24 17.82 18.76
CA GLY A 52 -9.46 17.97 17.99
C GLY A 52 -9.27 18.08 16.49
N LYS A 53 -8.06 17.84 16.01
CA LYS A 53 -7.75 17.97 14.58
C LYS A 53 -7.11 16.71 14.07
N VAL A 54 -7.33 16.45 12.77
CA VAL A 54 -6.71 15.31 12.12
C VAL A 54 -5.22 15.58 11.99
N LYS A 55 -4.42 14.73 12.59
CA LYS A 55 -2.98 14.87 12.58
C LYS A 55 -2.34 14.09 11.45
N HIS A 56 -2.76 12.85 11.30
CA HIS A 56 -2.23 11.95 10.26
C HIS A 56 -3.34 11.14 9.67
N PHE A 57 -3.14 10.77 8.42
CA PHE A 57 -3.95 9.76 7.76
C PHE A 57 -3.13 8.49 7.68
N GLN A 58 -3.76 7.36 7.87
CA GLN A 58 -3.09 6.07 7.87
C GLN A 58 -3.90 5.11 7.02
N ILE A 59 -3.21 4.42 6.11
CA ILE A 59 -3.84 3.51 5.17
C ILE A 59 -3.21 2.14 5.31
N THR A 60 -4.05 1.13 5.45
CA THR A 60 -3.59 -0.25 5.39
C THR A 60 -3.91 -0.78 4.01
N LEU A 61 -2.90 -1.22 3.31
CA LEU A 61 -3.03 -1.71 1.94
C LEU A 61 -2.62 -3.15 1.84
N LYS A 62 -3.29 -3.88 0.96
CA LYS A 62 -2.77 -5.13 0.44
C LYS A 62 -2.18 -4.82 -0.93
N VAL A 63 -0.98 -5.32 -1.17
CA VAL A 63 -0.30 -5.09 -2.44
C VAL A 63 -0.02 -6.44 -3.05
N GLY A 64 -0.45 -6.60 -4.29
CA GLY A 64 -0.24 -7.84 -5.03
C GLY A 64 0.88 -7.69 -6.02
N PHE A 65 1.70 -8.72 -6.12
CA PHE A 65 2.79 -8.71 -7.09
C PHE A 65 2.97 -10.09 -7.66
N THR A 66 3.50 -10.13 -8.89
CA THR A 66 3.73 -11.39 -9.58
C THR A 66 4.98 -12.04 -9.03
N MET A 67 4.92 -13.34 -8.81
CA MET A 67 6.09 -14.05 -8.33
C MET A 67 7.05 -14.24 -9.49
N GLU A 68 8.28 -13.82 -9.26
CA GLU A 68 9.31 -13.93 -10.25
C GLU A 68 9.70 -15.39 -10.42
N GLY A 69 9.86 -15.80 -11.67
CA GLY A 69 10.23 -17.19 -11.93
C GLY A 69 9.08 -18.15 -11.92
N ALA A 70 7.89 -17.68 -11.64
CA ALA A 70 6.70 -18.54 -11.69
C ALA A 70 6.39 -18.85 -13.14
N ARG A 71 6.21 -20.10 -13.42
CA ARG A 71 5.97 -20.53 -14.78
C ARG A 71 4.97 -21.61 -14.82
#